data_9d3ecce338b7bbd0f61f1220d7d412a1
#
_entry.id   9d3ecce338b7bbd0f61f1220d7d412a1
#
_cell.length_a   1.000
_cell.length_b   1.000
_cell.length_c   1.000
_cell.angle_alpha   90.00
_cell.angle_beta   90.00
_cell.angle_gamma   90.00
#
_symmetry.space_group_name_H-M   'P 1'
#
loop_
_entity.id
_entity.type
_entity.pdbx_description
1 polymer ?
#
loop_
_entity_poly.entity_id
_entity_poly.type
_entity_poly.pdbx_seq_one_letter_code
_entity_poly.pdbx_strand_id
1 'polypeptide(L)'
;MKSRRTRALRLIFNALAIGMSLAFFAAFAHHVYRFDFKPMTALGIPILVVFFGFASLFFIRGRSLAKGSAQFRSLVAAERAVQAALWHLSGIMLDTVLYALLMRSGVALNASERWLVAVWVLLFLAPHALMQIGLFTFMRAVLVVAPQLFRRVGAFELRRRVALT
;
A
#
# COMPACT_ATOMS: atom_id res chain seq x y z
N MET A 1 9.53 8.98 -27.70
CA MET A 1 9.38 9.74 -26.45
C MET A 1 8.50 9.08 -25.37
N LYS A 2 7.53 8.20 -25.69
CA LYS A 2 6.66 7.49 -24.71
C LYS A 2 7.41 6.61 -23.70
N SER A 3 8.55 6.01 -24.06
CA SER A 3 9.24 5.03 -23.20
C SER A 3 9.98 5.65 -21.99
N ARG A 4 10.57 6.83 -22.15
CA ARG A 4 11.34 7.50 -21.08
C ARG A 4 10.45 7.94 -19.91
N ARG A 5 9.28 8.58 -20.17
CA ARG A 5 8.34 9.00 -19.11
C ARG A 5 7.76 7.82 -18.34
N THR A 6 7.40 6.73 -19.03
CA THR A 6 6.88 5.52 -18.36
C THR A 6 7.96 4.86 -17.48
N ARG A 7 9.22 4.89 -17.92
CA ARG A 7 10.35 4.36 -17.15
C ARG A 7 10.62 5.22 -15.91
N ALA A 8 10.63 6.55 -16.04
CA ALA A 8 10.81 7.47 -14.92
C ALA A 8 9.70 7.30 -13.86
N LEU A 9 8.43 7.16 -14.29
CA LEU A 9 7.33 6.92 -13.36
C LEU A 9 7.46 5.59 -12.61
N ARG A 10 7.82 4.51 -13.31
CA ARG A 10 8.08 3.23 -12.64
C ARG A 10 9.19 3.34 -11.60
N LEU A 11 10.25 4.09 -11.91
CA LEU A 11 11.34 4.32 -10.95
C LEU A 11 10.86 5.11 -9.74
N ILE A 12 10.09 6.19 -9.93
CA ILE A 12 9.54 6.99 -8.82
C ILE A 12 8.62 6.13 -7.95
N PHE A 13 7.69 5.37 -8.54
CA PHE A 13 6.79 4.52 -7.77
C PHE A 13 7.52 3.38 -7.07
N ASN A 14 8.51 2.77 -7.70
CA ASN A 14 9.33 1.76 -7.04
C ASN A 14 10.13 2.36 -5.87
N ALA A 15 10.70 3.55 -6.05
CA ALA A 15 11.42 4.26 -4.99
C ALA A 15 10.48 4.60 -3.82
N LEU A 16 9.26 5.08 -4.10
CA LEU A 16 8.24 5.33 -3.07
C LEU A 16 7.84 4.03 -2.35
N ALA A 17 7.60 2.94 -3.08
CA ALA A 17 7.26 1.65 -2.47
C ALA A 17 8.39 1.14 -1.58
N ILE A 18 9.64 1.24 -2.02
CA ILE A 18 10.82 0.87 -1.23
C ILE A 18 10.94 1.77 0.00
N GLY A 19 10.80 3.11 -0.17
CA GLY A 19 10.85 4.06 0.92
C GLY A 19 9.78 3.80 1.99
N MET A 20 8.54 3.53 1.58
CA MET A 20 7.46 3.16 2.49
C MET A 20 7.74 1.82 3.18
N SER A 21 8.26 0.83 2.47
CA SER A 21 8.65 -0.46 3.05
C SER A 21 9.73 -0.28 4.11
N LEU A 22 10.76 0.53 3.83
CA LEU A 22 11.81 0.84 4.79
C LEU A 22 11.27 1.59 6.02
N ALA A 23 10.34 2.52 5.83
CA ALA A 23 9.68 3.22 6.94
C ALA A 23 8.88 2.26 7.83
N PHE A 24 8.14 1.31 7.23
CA PHE A 24 7.45 0.26 7.98
C PHE A 24 8.42 -0.64 8.74
N PHE A 25 9.51 -1.08 8.11
CA PHE A 25 10.53 -1.88 8.80
C PHE A 25 11.22 -1.10 9.92
N ALA A 26 11.50 0.19 9.72
CA ALA A 26 12.08 1.04 10.76
C ALA A 26 11.13 1.20 11.96
N ALA A 27 9.83 1.43 11.69
CA ALA A 27 8.79 1.47 12.73
C ALA A 27 8.70 0.14 13.48
N PHE A 28 8.70 -0.99 12.77
CA PHE A 28 8.70 -2.30 13.37
C PHE A 28 9.95 -2.55 14.22
N ALA A 29 11.14 -2.25 13.71
CA ALA A 29 12.39 -2.37 14.44
C ALA A 29 12.40 -1.49 15.70
N HIS A 30 11.83 -0.28 15.62
CA HIS A 30 11.67 0.60 16.78
C HIS A 30 10.75 0.00 17.86
N HIS A 31 9.60 -0.58 17.45
CA HIS A 31 8.70 -1.27 18.38
C HIS A 31 9.36 -2.47 19.04
N VAL A 32 10.11 -3.27 18.26
CA VAL A 32 10.89 -4.40 18.81
C VAL A 32 11.96 -3.91 19.80
N TYR A 33 12.70 -2.85 19.44
CA TYR A 33 13.75 -2.29 20.29
C TYR A 33 13.22 -1.74 21.62
N ARG A 34 12.05 -1.09 21.59
CA ARG A 34 11.40 -0.52 22.77
C ARG A 34 10.59 -1.54 23.56
N PHE A 35 10.45 -2.78 23.08
CA PHE A 35 9.52 -3.78 23.62
C PHE A 35 8.07 -3.26 23.74
N ASP A 36 7.70 -2.28 22.93
CA ASP A 36 6.38 -1.66 22.87
C ASP A 36 5.65 -2.14 21.61
N PHE A 37 5.15 -3.37 21.65
CA PHE A 37 4.40 -3.97 20.55
C PHE A 37 2.98 -3.40 20.54
N LYS A 38 2.80 -2.27 19.86
CA LYS A 38 1.48 -1.71 19.57
C LYS A 38 0.97 -2.21 18.23
N PRO A 39 -0.34 -2.50 18.12
CA PRO A 39 -0.90 -2.89 16.84
C PRO A 39 -0.72 -1.74 15.84
N MET A 40 -0.25 -2.07 14.63
CA MET A 40 -0.05 -1.09 13.55
C MET A 40 -1.36 -0.64 12.89
N THR A 41 -2.50 -0.89 13.54
CA THR A 41 -3.85 -0.53 13.06
C THR A 41 -3.99 0.97 12.79
N ALA A 42 -3.39 1.81 13.63
CA ALA A 42 -3.45 3.27 13.47
C ALA A 42 -2.83 3.76 12.15
N LEU A 43 -1.78 3.09 11.65
CA LEU A 43 -1.17 3.39 10.36
C LEU A 43 -1.84 2.63 9.21
N GLY A 44 -2.33 1.42 9.48
CA GLY A 44 -2.94 0.55 8.48
C GLY A 44 -4.32 1.02 8.01
N ILE A 45 -5.15 1.56 8.89
CA ILE A 45 -6.50 2.02 8.55
C ILE A 45 -6.51 3.16 7.51
N PRO A 46 -5.73 4.23 7.64
CA PRO A 46 -5.66 5.27 6.61
C PRO A 46 -5.25 4.72 5.24
N ILE A 47 -4.33 3.77 5.18
CA ILE A 47 -3.90 3.14 3.93
C ILE A 47 -5.04 2.33 3.31
N LEU A 48 -5.83 1.61 4.10
CA LEU A 48 -7.03 0.91 3.61
C LEU A 48 -8.05 1.88 3.01
N VAL A 49 -8.28 3.03 3.64
CA VAL A 49 -9.18 4.06 3.12
C VAL A 49 -8.71 4.54 1.74
N VAL A 50 -7.41 4.75 1.56
CA VAL A 50 -6.83 5.11 0.26
C VAL A 50 -7.04 4.00 -0.76
N PHE A 51 -6.84 2.73 -0.40
CA PHE A 51 -6.99 1.61 -1.32
C PHE A 51 -8.44 1.44 -1.78
N PHE A 52 -9.39 1.48 -0.85
CA PHE A 52 -10.82 1.39 -1.17
C PHE A 52 -11.33 2.62 -1.91
N GLY A 53 -10.89 3.81 -1.54
CA GLY A 53 -11.23 5.05 -2.25
C GLY A 53 -10.76 5.02 -3.71
N PHE A 54 -9.53 4.58 -3.95
CA PHE A 54 -9.00 4.39 -5.29
C PHE A 54 -9.77 3.31 -6.07
N ALA A 55 -10.06 2.17 -5.45
CA ALA A 55 -10.83 1.10 -6.06
C ALA A 55 -12.21 1.58 -6.49
N SER A 56 -12.94 2.25 -5.61
CA SER A 56 -14.27 2.83 -5.87
C SER A 56 -14.24 3.83 -7.01
N LEU A 57 -13.29 4.77 -6.98
CA LEU A 57 -13.13 5.78 -8.01
C LEU A 57 -12.94 5.16 -9.40
N PHE A 58 -12.03 4.19 -9.51
CA PHE A 58 -11.71 3.57 -10.80
C PHE A 58 -12.75 2.55 -11.24
N PHE A 59 -13.50 1.95 -10.33
CA PHE A 59 -14.65 1.12 -10.63
C PHE A 59 -15.80 1.96 -11.24
N ILE A 60 -16.20 3.04 -10.59
CA ILE A 60 -17.24 3.96 -11.09
C ILE A 60 -16.84 4.51 -12.45
N ARG A 61 -15.59 4.97 -12.58
CA ARG A 61 -15.05 5.45 -13.85
C ARG A 61 -15.05 4.37 -14.93
N GLY A 62 -14.66 3.14 -14.59
CA GLY A 62 -14.66 2.03 -15.54
C GLY A 62 -16.06 1.73 -16.07
N ARG A 63 -17.09 1.84 -15.21
CA ARG A 63 -18.48 1.66 -15.63
C ARG A 63 -19.02 2.79 -16.51
N SER A 64 -18.55 4.00 -16.32
CA SER A 64 -18.98 5.18 -17.11
C SER A 64 -18.28 5.32 -18.47
N LEU A 65 -17.21 4.57 -18.73
CA LEU A 65 -16.48 4.62 -20.00
C LEU A 65 -17.10 3.68 -21.03
N ALA A 66 -17.06 4.10 -22.31
CA ALA A 66 -17.40 3.21 -23.42
C ALA A 66 -16.46 1.99 -23.46
N LYS A 67 -16.96 0.87 -24.01
CA LYS A 67 -16.16 -0.36 -24.14
C LYS A 67 -14.84 -0.08 -24.86
N GLY A 68 -13.75 -0.52 -24.28
CA GLY A 68 -12.41 -0.33 -24.85
C GLY A 68 -11.28 -0.40 -23.82
N SER A 69 -10.07 -0.14 -24.30
CA SER A 69 -8.86 -0.28 -23.48
C SER A 69 -8.80 0.65 -22.26
N ALA A 70 -9.49 1.78 -22.29
CA ALA A 70 -9.56 2.71 -21.15
C ALA A 70 -10.47 2.18 -20.03
N GLN A 71 -11.63 1.63 -20.41
CA GLN A 71 -12.54 0.94 -19.49
C GLN A 71 -11.84 -0.24 -18.83
N PHE A 72 -11.27 -1.12 -19.65
CA PHE A 72 -10.57 -2.32 -19.16
C PHE A 72 -9.48 -1.97 -18.14
N ARG A 73 -8.61 -0.99 -18.45
CA ARG A 73 -7.56 -0.56 -17.52
C ARG A 73 -8.12 -0.01 -16.21
N SER A 74 -9.23 0.74 -16.26
CA SER A 74 -9.87 1.27 -15.05
C SER A 74 -10.41 0.16 -14.17
N LEU A 75 -11.07 -0.84 -14.74
CA LEU A 75 -11.60 -1.98 -14.00
C LEU A 75 -10.49 -2.87 -13.42
N VAL A 76 -9.43 -3.14 -14.21
CA VAL A 76 -8.26 -3.89 -13.70
C VAL A 76 -7.55 -3.14 -12.57
N ALA A 77 -7.48 -1.81 -12.63
CA ALA A 77 -6.89 -1.03 -11.55
C ALA A 77 -7.75 -1.08 -10.28
N ALA A 78 -9.08 -1.02 -10.43
CA ALA A 78 -10.01 -1.16 -9.31
C ALA A 78 -9.89 -2.55 -8.66
N GLU A 79 -9.90 -3.62 -9.46
CA GLU A 79 -9.72 -5.00 -8.98
C GLU A 79 -8.41 -5.17 -8.19
N ARG A 80 -7.29 -4.71 -8.75
CA ARG A 80 -5.99 -4.78 -8.05
C ARG A 80 -5.96 -3.97 -6.77
N ALA A 81 -6.67 -2.84 -6.71
CA ALA A 81 -6.75 -2.03 -5.50
C ALA A 81 -7.58 -2.74 -4.41
N VAL A 82 -8.64 -3.47 -4.80
CA VAL A 82 -9.39 -4.34 -3.85
C VAL A 82 -8.50 -5.47 -3.35
N GLN A 83 -7.77 -6.15 -4.22
CA GLN A 83 -6.81 -7.20 -3.82
C GLN A 83 -5.75 -6.64 -2.86
N ALA A 84 -5.24 -5.44 -3.13
CA ALA A 84 -4.30 -4.75 -2.25
C ALA A 84 -4.91 -4.48 -0.86
N ALA A 85 -6.16 -4.01 -0.84
CA ALA A 85 -6.89 -3.76 0.41
C ALA A 85 -7.08 -5.05 1.22
N LEU A 86 -7.42 -6.17 0.55
CA LEU A 86 -7.59 -7.46 1.22
C LEU A 86 -6.28 -7.96 1.83
N TRP A 87 -5.16 -7.91 1.12
CA TRP A 87 -3.85 -8.28 1.66
C TRP A 87 -3.47 -7.42 2.86
N HIS A 88 -3.67 -6.11 2.76
CA HIS A 88 -3.34 -5.17 3.83
C HIS A 88 -4.23 -5.38 5.06
N LEU A 89 -5.55 -5.57 4.84
CA LEU A 89 -6.51 -5.88 5.90
C LEU A 89 -6.16 -7.18 6.62
N SER A 90 -5.80 -8.24 5.87
CA SER A 90 -5.37 -9.51 6.45
C SER A 90 -4.14 -9.34 7.34
N GLY A 91 -3.19 -8.48 6.93
CA GLY A 91 -2.04 -8.13 7.75
C GLY A 91 -2.45 -7.43 9.05
N ILE A 92 -3.34 -6.43 8.98
CA ILE A 92 -3.84 -5.72 10.17
C ILE A 92 -4.55 -6.69 11.13
N MET A 93 -5.42 -7.56 10.60
CA MET A 93 -6.15 -8.52 11.42
C MET A 93 -5.20 -9.49 12.13
N LEU A 94 -4.22 -10.03 11.40
CA LEU A 94 -3.22 -10.94 11.97
C LEU A 94 -2.37 -10.23 13.03
N ASP A 95 -1.93 -9.00 12.75
CA ASP A 95 -1.18 -8.16 13.70
C ASP A 95 -1.97 -7.96 15.02
N THR A 96 -3.25 -7.62 14.90
CA THR A 96 -4.15 -7.41 16.03
C THR A 96 -4.33 -8.69 16.86
N VAL A 97 -4.49 -9.85 16.20
CA VAL A 97 -4.62 -11.15 16.87
C VAL A 97 -3.32 -11.51 17.59
N LEU A 98 -2.18 -11.36 16.94
CA LEU A 98 -0.88 -11.66 17.55
C LEU A 98 -0.61 -10.75 18.75
N TYR A 99 -0.96 -9.47 18.64
CA TYR A 99 -0.86 -8.53 19.75
C TYR A 99 -1.75 -8.94 20.94
N ALA A 100 -3.00 -9.33 20.68
CA ALA A 100 -3.91 -9.79 21.73
C ALA A 100 -3.40 -11.08 22.40
N LEU A 101 -2.82 -12.01 21.63
CA LEU A 101 -2.20 -13.22 22.17
C LEU A 101 -0.98 -12.91 23.02
N LEU A 102 -0.12 -11.97 22.59
CA LEU A 102 1.03 -11.52 23.35
C LEU A 102 0.61 -10.93 24.69
N MET A 103 -0.41 -10.05 24.69
CA MET A 103 -0.93 -9.45 25.92
C MET A 103 -1.56 -10.50 26.88
N ARG A 104 -2.25 -11.51 26.33
CA ARG A 104 -2.85 -12.60 27.11
C ARG A 104 -1.83 -13.56 27.69
N SER A 105 -0.72 -13.77 27.02
CA SER A 105 0.31 -14.73 27.47
C SER A 105 0.98 -14.33 28.78
N GLY A 106 0.83 -13.08 29.22
CA GLY A 106 1.50 -12.57 30.41
C GLY A 106 3.03 -12.56 30.28
N VAL A 107 3.54 -12.87 29.08
CA VAL A 107 4.98 -12.91 28.85
C VAL A 107 5.50 -11.48 28.91
N ALA A 108 6.13 -11.14 30.01
CA ALA A 108 6.99 -9.98 30.06
C ALA A 108 8.17 -10.28 29.12
N LEU A 109 8.24 -9.60 27.98
CA LEU A 109 9.35 -9.71 27.04
C LEU A 109 10.61 -9.11 27.69
N ASN A 110 11.15 -9.81 28.66
CA ASN A 110 12.39 -9.43 29.35
C ASN A 110 13.58 -9.82 28.47
N ALA A 111 14.59 -8.97 28.44
CA ALA A 111 15.84 -9.21 27.70
C ALA A 111 16.55 -10.52 28.07
N SER A 112 16.19 -11.15 29.21
CA SER A 112 16.70 -12.44 29.63
C SER A 112 16.21 -13.61 28.76
N GLU A 113 15.03 -13.51 28.14
CA GLU A 113 14.43 -14.56 27.32
C GLU A 113 14.54 -14.27 25.81
N ARG A 114 15.77 -14.08 25.34
CA ARG A 114 16.08 -13.67 23.96
C ARG A 114 15.43 -14.56 22.89
N TRP A 115 15.33 -15.86 23.14
CA TRP A 115 14.71 -16.80 22.20
C TRP A 115 13.21 -16.54 22.03
N LEU A 116 12.52 -16.20 23.13
CA LEU A 116 11.09 -15.90 23.12
C LEU A 116 10.82 -14.59 22.36
N VAL A 117 11.66 -13.58 22.59
CA VAL A 117 11.63 -12.33 21.81
C VAL A 117 11.82 -12.62 20.35
N ALA A 118 12.78 -13.49 19.96
CA ALA A 118 13.02 -13.86 18.58
C ALA A 118 11.79 -14.54 17.95
N VAL A 119 11.11 -15.42 18.66
CA VAL A 119 9.87 -16.07 18.19
C VAL A 119 8.78 -15.03 17.92
N TRP A 120 8.55 -14.09 18.84
CA TRP A 120 7.55 -13.03 18.63
C TRP A 120 7.91 -12.11 17.47
N VAL A 121 9.18 -11.74 17.32
CA VAL A 121 9.65 -10.96 16.17
C VAL A 121 9.34 -11.68 14.86
N LEU A 122 9.61 -12.98 14.77
CA LEU A 122 9.31 -13.79 13.58
C LEU A 122 7.80 -13.86 13.30
N LEU A 123 6.97 -14.02 14.35
CA LEU A 123 5.53 -14.03 14.20
C LEU A 123 5.00 -12.69 13.67
N PHE A 124 5.50 -11.56 14.17
CA PHE A 124 5.11 -10.23 13.71
C PHE A 124 5.64 -9.87 12.31
N LEU A 125 6.62 -10.60 11.76
CA LEU A 125 7.03 -10.44 10.37
C LEU A 125 5.92 -10.84 9.38
N ALA A 126 5.09 -11.82 9.70
CA ALA A 126 4.03 -12.30 8.81
C ALA A 126 2.99 -11.22 8.49
N PRO A 127 2.35 -10.54 9.47
CA PRO A 127 1.44 -9.43 9.19
C PRO A 127 2.11 -8.30 8.41
N HIS A 128 3.37 -7.97 8.72
CA HIS A 128 4.12 -6.96 7.97
C HIS A 128 4.32 -7.36 6.51
N ALA A 129 4.66 -8.62 6.25
CA ALA A 129 4.80 -9.13 4.88
C ALA A 129 3.47 -9.01 4.11
N LEU A 130 2.34 -9.35 4.73
CA LEU A 130 1.01 -9.20 4.12
C LEU A 130 0.69 -7.74 3.78
N MET A 131 0.96 -6.81 4.70
CA MET A 131 0.77 -5.37 4.45
C MET A 131 1.65 -4.87 3.30
N GLN A 132 2.90 -5.34 3.20
CA GLN A 132 3.81 -5.00 2.10
C GLN A 132 3.33 -5.55 0.76
N ILE A 133 2.82 -6.79 0.71
CA ILE A 133 2.21 -7.37 -0.49
C ILE A 133 1.03 -6.50 -0.94
N GLY A 134 0.19 -6.05 -0.01
CA GLY A 134 -0.88 -5.10 -0.27
C GLY A 134 -0.37 -3.81 -0.91
N LEU A 135 0.65 -3.20 -0.33
CA LEU A 135 1.24 -1.97 -0.85
C LEU A 135 1.80 -2.14 -2.27
N PHE A 136 2.59 -3.20 -2.53
CA PHE A 136 3.12 -3.46 -3.87
C PHE A 136 2.01 -3.75 -4.89
N THR A 137 0.95 -4.45 -4.49
CA THR A 137 -0.21 -4.72 -5.34
C THR A 137 -0.93 -3.41 -5.68
N PHE A 138 -1.09 -2.50 -4.72
CA PHE A 138 -1.66 -1.17 -4.96
C PHE A 138 -0.81 -0.33 -5.92
N MET A 139 0.51 -0.33 -5.75
CA MET A 139 1.41 0.37 -6.68
C MET A 139 1.26 -0.15 -8.12
N ARG A 140 1.06 -1.45 -8.31
CA ARG A 140 0.74 -2.03 -9.63
C ARG A 140 -0.61 -1.54 -10.16
N ALA A 141 -1.63 -1.37 -9.29
CA ALA A 141 -2.93 -0.81 -9.68
C ALA A 141 -2.76 0.63 -10.21
N VAL A 142 -2.02 1.48 -9.50
CA VAL A 142 -1.73 2.86 -9.91
C VAL A 142 -0.98 2.90 -11.25
N LEU A 143 0.01 2.02 -11.46
CA LEU A 143 0.78 1.97 -12.70
C LEU A 143 -0.07 1.61 -13.93
N VAL A 144 -1.13 0.84 -13.78
CA VAL A 144 -2.07 0.49 -14.88
C VAL A 144 -2.77 1.74 -15.41
N VAL A 145 -3.14 2.68 -14.55
CA VAL A 145 -3.89 3.89 -14.92
C VAL A 145 -3.02 5.14 -15.06
N ALA A 146 -1.78 5.10 -14.59
CA ALA A 146 -0.84 6.23 -14.67
C ALA A 146 -0.76 6.88 -16.06
N PRO A 147 -0.68 6.13 -17.18
CA PRO A 147 -0.66 6.74 -18.52
C PRO A 147 -1.89 7.57 -18.87
N GLN A 148 -3.05 7.24 -18.27
CA GLN A 148 -4.30 7.99 -18.49
C GLN A 148 -4.36 9.28 -17.69
N LEU A 149 -3.85 9.26 -16.46
CA LEU A 149 -3.78 10.41 -15.57
C LEU A 149 -2.87 11.49 -16.17
N PHE A 150 -1.69 11.10 -16.65
CA PHE A 150 -0.72 12.03 -17.24
C PHE A 150 -1.17 12.64 -18.58
N ARG A 151 -1.95 11.93 -19.40
CA ARG A 151 -2.55 12.51 -20.61
C ARG A 151 -3.51 13.64 -20.28
N ARG A 152 -4.28 13.56 -19.20
CA ARG A 152 -5.22 14.61 -18.78
C ARG A 152 -4.50 15.82 -18.23
N VAL A 153 -3.48 15.64 -17.41
CA VAL A 153 -2.67 16.74 -16.87
C VAL A 153 -1.99 17.50 -18.01
N GLY A 154 -1.38 16.78 -18.97
CA GLY A 154 -0.76 17.41 -20.14
C GLY A 154 -1.75 18.15 -21.04
N ALA A 155 -2.97 17.63 -21.23
CA ALA A 155 -4.02 18.30 -22.01
C ALA A 155 -4.56 19.54 -21.29
N PHE A 156 -4.66 19.51 -19.95
CA PHE A 156 -5.07 20.66 -19.15
C PHE A 156 -4.03 21.78 -19.19
N GLU A 157 -2.75 21.42 -19.10
CA GLU A 157 -1.64 22.38 -19.19
C GLU A 157 -1.56 23.03 -20.58
N LEU A 158 -1.81 22.27 -21.65
CA LEU A 158 -1.87 22.77 -23.01
C LEU A 158 -3.04 23.75 -23.19
N ARG A 159 -4.23 23.42 -22.70
CA ARG A 159 -5.40 24.29 -22.74
C ARG A 159 -5.18 25.59 -21.97
N ARG A 160 -4.51 25.52 -20.83
CA ARG A 160 -4.19 26.71 -20.02
C ARG A 160 -3.21 27.63 -20.75
N ARG A 161 -2.23 27.08 -21.44
CA ARG A 161 -1.27 27.88 -22.26
C ARG A 161 -1.95 28.56 -23.43
N VAL A 162 -2.83 27.85 -24.15
CA VAL A 162 -3.60 28.39 -25.27
C VAL A 162 -4.61 29.46 -24.84
N ALA A 163 -5.13 29.39 -23.62
CA ALA A 163 -6.05 30.41 -23.09
C ALA A 163 -5.34 31.68 -22.58
N LEU A 164 -4.02 31.66 -22.46
CA LEU A 164 -3.20 32.79 -22.00
C LEU A 164 -2.44 33.48 -23.15
N THR A 165 -2.55 32.97 -24.40
CA THR A 165 -2.09 33.60 -25.63
C THR A 165 -3.24 34.18 -26.39
#